data_2ff68d2b163763f089b1c86ff9816b48
#
_entry.id   2ff68d2b163763f089b1c86ff9816b48
#
_cell.length_a   1.000
_cell.length_b   1.000
_cell.length_c   1.000
_cell.angle_alpha   90.00
_cell.angle_beta   90.00
_cell.angle_gamma   90.00
#
_symmetry.space_group_name_H-M   'P 1'
#
loop_
_entity.id
_entity.type
_entity.pdbx_description
1 polymer ?
#
loop_
_entity_poly.entity_id
_entity_poly.type
_entity_poly.pdbx_seq_one_letter_code
_entity_poly.pdbx_strand_id
1 'polypeptide(L)'
;MAVKKLFDLSGRVAVVTGGSRGLGLQMAEALGEMGAKVALTARKQDELDGAVAQLKKQGIDAAAWACDIGRREAIAPAAEAILKKYGKVDILVNNAGATWGAPAEDHPLEAWDKLVSVNLSGMFVLTQLLAKRSMIPAKYGRIINIASVNGVQANDPRLVRTAAYVATKHGVVGLTRQLAAEWGRHGITVNAICPGFFPSKMTKATLGKDLQMIIDSTPTGRVGNDEDLKGATVLLASDAGAHITGQALVVDGGATII
;
A
#
# COMPACT_ATOMS: atom_id res chain seq x y z
N MET A 1 -17.96 8.40 -21.62
CA MET A 1 -16.46 8.50 -21.67
C MET A 1 -15.93 7.16 -22.19
N ALA A 2 -14.85 7.17 -23.01
CA ALA A 2 -14.24 5.91 -23.45
C ALA A 2 -13.57 5.20 -22.26
N VAL A 3 -13.68 3.86 -22.17
CA VAL A 3 -13.13 3.08 -21.02
C VAL A 3 -11.65 3.40 -20.77
N LYS A 4 -10.83 3.50 -21.80
CA LYS A 4 -9.40 3.84 -21.64
C LYS A 4 -9.17 5.17 -20.90
N LYS A 5 -10.05 6.16 -21.09
CA LYS A 5 -9.95 7.45 -20.39
C LYS A 5 -10.28 7.38 -18.90
N LEU A 6 -11.02 6.35 -18.47
CA LEU A 6 -11.31 6.14 -17.04
C LEU A 6 -10.06 5.74 -16.26
N PHE A 7 -9.08 5.13 -16.91
CA PHE A 7 -7.82 4.69 -16.31
C PHE A 7 -6.68 5.71 -16.47
N ASP A 8 -6.90 6.80 -17.20
CA ASP A 8 -5.88 7.84 -17.42
C ASP A 8 -5.60 8.61 -16.12
N LEU A 9 -4.34 8.64 -15.71
CA LEU A 9 -3.85 9.35 -14.53
C LEU A 9 -3.01 10.59 -14.88
N SER A 10 -3.04 11.03 -16.14
CA SER A 10 -2.33 12.24 -16.59
C SER A 10 -2.70 13.44 -15.73
N GLY A 11 -1.70 14.18 -15.25
CA GLY A 11 -1.87 15.33 -14.36
C GLY A 11 -2.18 14.98 -12.89
N ARG A 12 -2.29 13.70 -12.53
CA ARG A 12 -2.42 13.22 -11.13
C ARG A 12 -1.06 13.10 -10.46
N VAL A 13 -1.04 13.26 -9.15
CA VAL A 13 0.14 13.08 -8.29
C VAL A 13 -0.14 11.94 -7.32
N ALA A 14 0.69 10.90 -7.39
CA ALA A 14 0.60 9.71 -6.55
C ALA A 14 1.74 9.65 -5.54
N VAL A 15 1.42 9.49 -4.27
CA VAL A 15 2.39 9.20 -3.21
C VAL A 15 2.34 7.71 -2.91
N VAL A 16 3.51 7.04 -2.92
CA VAL A 16 3.63 5.62 -2.59
C VAL A 16 4.61 5.44 -1.44
N THR A 17 4.12 4.99 -0.29
CA THR A 17 4.98 4.70 0.85
C THR A 17 5.59 3.30 0.73
N GLY A 18 6.86 3.14 1.16
CA GLY A 18 7.59 1.90 0.94
C GLY A 18 7.85 1.62 -0.54
N GLY A 19 7.93 2.68 -1.38
CA GLY A 19 8.03 2.62 -2.83
C GLY A 19 9.43 2.33 -3.38
N SER A 20 10.44 2.08 -2.53
CA SER A 20 11.81 1.86 -2.99
C SER A 20 12.04 0.47 -3.61
N ARG A 21 11.13 -0.48 -3.42
CA ARG A 21 11.25 -1.87 -3.93
C ARG A 21 9.97 -2.67 -3.78
N GLY A 22 9.94 -3.90 -4.37
CA GLY A 22 8.85 -4.87 -4.22
C GLY A 22 7.49 -4.30 -4.59
N LEU A 23 6.44 -4.67 -3.87
CA LEU A 23 5.06 -4.31 -4.21
C LEU A 23 4.85 -2.79 -4.35
N GLY A 24 5.51 -1.98 -3.50
CA GLY A 24 5.41 -0.53 -3.57
C GLY A 24 5.96 0.04 -4.87
N LEU A 25 7.10 -0.48 -5.34
CA LEU A 25 7.71 -0.05 -6.61
C LEU A 25 6.85 -0.50 -7.80
N GLN A 26 6.35 -1.73 -7.81
CA GLN A 26 5.45 -2.25 -8.86
C GLN A 26 4.19 -1.41 -9.00
N MET A 27 3.56 -1.04 -7.88
CA MET A 27 2.40 -0.15 -7.88
C MET A 27 2.76 1.27 -8.35
N ALA A 28 3.93 1.77 -7.98
CA ALA A 28 4.44 3.05 -8.45
C ALA A 28 4.68 3.07 -9.95
N GLU A 29 5.24 1.99 -10.51
CA GLU A 29 5.38 1.79 -11.96
C GLU A 29 4.01 1.85 -12.65
N ALA A 30 3.05 1.05 -12.21
CA ALA A 30 1.72 1.02 -12.80
C ALA A 30 1.03 2.39 -12.82
N LEU A 31 1.13 3.15 -11.72
CA LEU A 31 0.58 4.51 -11.66
C LEU A 31 1.29 5.47 -12.62
N GLY A 32 2.62 5.36 -12.71
CA GLY A 32 3.43 6.15 -13.63
C GLY A 32 3.19 5.82 -15.10
N GLU A 33 3.06 4.54 -15.47
CA GLU A 33 2.71 4.07 -16.81
C GLU A 33 1.35 4.63 -17.28
N MET A 34 0.43 4.85 -16.33
CA MET A 34 -0.87 5.47 -16.60
C MET A 34 -0.83 7.01 -16.56
N GLY A 35 0.35 7.62 -16.47
CA GLY A 35 0.56 9.08 -16.60
C GLY A 35 0.64 9.86 -15.29
N ALA A 36 0.58 9.20 -14.12
CA ALA A 36 0.75 9.90 -12.84
C ALA A 36 2.20 10.34 -12.61
N LYS A 37 2.38 11.51 -11.96
CA LYS A 37 3.65 11.85 -11.32
C LYS A 37 3.77 11.09 -10.02
N VAL A 38 4.93 10.49 -9.76
CA VAL A 38 5.12 9.55 -8.65
C VAL A 38 6.05 10.12 -7.59
N ALA A 39 5.58 10.21 -6.36
CA ALA A 39 6.33 10.58 -5.17
C ALA A 39 6.56 9.34 -4.31
N LEU A 40 7.80 8.87 -4.20
CA LEU A 40 8.15 7.73 -3.38
C LEU A 40 8.59 8.15 -1.97
N THR A 41 8.20 7.37 -0.97
CA THR A 41 8.82 7.49 0.36
C THR A 41 9.29 6.13 0.87
N ALA A 42 10.44 6.11 1.52
CA ALA A 42 10.99 4.95 2.24
C ALA A 42 12.08 5.44 3.21
N ARG A 43 12.64 4.53 4.03
CA ARG A 43 13.62 4.90 5.05
C ARG A 43 15.01 5.25 4.51
N LYS A 44 15.41 4.61 3.39
CA LYS A 44 16.77 4.68 2.87
C LYS A 44 16.80 5.47 1.57
N GLN A 45 17.58 6.53 1.54
CA GLN A 45 17.69 7.41 0.39
C GLN A 45 18.35 6.71 -0.80
N ASP A 46 19.39 5.90 -0.57
CA ASP A 46 20.07 5.14 -1.60
C ASP A 46 19.13 4.17 -2.36
N GLU A 47 18.27 3.45 -1.63
CA GLU A 47 17.25 2.58 -2.25
C GLU A 47 16.20 3.41 -3.04
N LEU A 48 15.84 4.59 -2.54
CA LEU A 48 14.92 5.51 -3.22
C LEU A 48 15.51 6.09 -4.50
N ASP A 49 16.79 6.46 -4.48
CA ASP A 49 17.47 7.02 -5.65
C ASP A 49 17.55 5.99 -6.78
N GLY A 50 17.80 4.72 -6.45
CA GLY A 50 17.75 3.60 -7.38
C GLY A 50 16.36 3.40 -7.99
N ALA A 51 15.31 3.44 -7.17
CA ALA A 51 13.93 3.32 -7.63
C ALA A 51 13.51 4.48 -8.54
N VAL A 52 13.86 5.72 -8.18
CA VAL A 52 13.61 6.90 -9.02
C VAL A 52 14.33 6.79 -10.36
N ALA A 53 15.58 6.33 -10.37
CA ALA A 53 16.33 6.15 -11.61
C ALA A 53 15.69 5.08 -12.50
N GLN A 54 15.17 3.99 -11.92
CA GLN A 54 14.42 2.95 -12.64
C GLN A 54 13.15 3.51 -13.29
N LEU A 55 12.32 4.23 -12.52
CA LEU A 55 11.08 4.84 -13.02
C LEU A 55 11.35 5.86 -14.13
N LYS A 56 12.37 6.70 -13.97
CA LYS A 56 12.75 7.69 -14.99
C LYS A 56 13.22 7.06 -16.30
N LYS A 57 13.90 5.90 -16.26
CA LYS A 57 14.27 5.15 -17.47
C LYS A 57 13.04 4.67 -18.26
N GLN A 58 11.91 4.50 -17.58
CA GLN A 58 10.62 4.14 -18.18
C GLN A 58 9.80 5.38 -18.61
N GLY A 59 10.38 6.60 -18.52
CA GLY A 59 9.71 7.85 -18.88
C GLY A 59 8.76 8.39 -17.80
N ILE A 60 8.79 7.83 -16.59
CA ILE A 60 7.91 8.21 -15.48
C ILE A 60 8.50 9.41 -14.71
N ASP A 61 7.72 10.47 -14.52
CA ASP A 61 8.09 11.60 -13.65
C ASP A 61 8.06 11.16 -12.19
N ALA A 62 9.23 10.88 -11.62
CA ALA A 62 9.38 10.38 -10.26
C ALA A 62 10.36 11.20 -9.42
N ALA A 63 10.04 11.35 -8.14
CA ALA A 63 10.94 11.88 -7.11
C ALA A 63 10.71 11.15 -5.79
N ALA A 64 11.66 11.30 -4.84
CA ALA A 64 11.58 10.57 -3.59
C ALA A 64 12.05 11.40 -2.38
N TRP A 65 11.57 11.00 -1.20
CA TRP A 65 11.91 11.60 0.09
C TRP A 65 12.12 10.50 1.14
N ALA A 66 13.23 10.58 1.84
CA ALA A 66 13.46 9.70 2.98
C ALA A 66 12.42 9.99 4.08
N CYS A 67 11.68 8.96 4.50
CA CYS A 67 10.69 9.05 5.56
C CYS A 67 10.55 7.68 6.25
N ASP A 68 10.82 7.64 7.56
CA ASP A 68 10.43 6.50 8.37
C ASP A 68 8.99 6.72 8.86
N ILE A 69 8.04 6.02 8.25
CA ILE A 69 6.62 6.14 8.57
C ILE A 69 6.29 5.72 10.02
N GLY A 70 7.14 4.93 10.66
CA GLY A 70 7.02 4.56 12.08
C GLY A 70 7.40 5.69 13.04
N ARG A 71 7.99 6.77 12.55
CA ARG A 71 8.40 7.94 13.33
C ARG A 71 7.52 9.13 12.97
N ARG A 72 6.56 9.45 13.84
CA ARG A 72 5.52 10.48 13.57
C ARG A 72 6.13 11.84 13.18
N GLU A 73 7.24 12.22 13.80
CA GLU A 73 7.96 13.47 13.54
C GLU A 73 8.56 13.53 12.12
N ALA A 74 8.81 12.39 11.46
CA ALA A 74 9.35 12.34 10.10
C ALA A 74 8.27 12.53 9.02
N ILE A 75 7.00 12.35 9.35
CA ILE A 75 5.92 12.28 8.36
C ILE A 75 5.58 13.68 7.80
N ALA A 76 5.37 14.64 8.68
CA ALA A 76 4.97 15.99 8.26
C ALA A 76 6.01 16.67 7.36
N PRO A 77 7.33 16.66 7.68
CA PRO A 77 8.35 17.24 6.79
C PRO A 77 8.36 16.60 5.39
N ALA A 78 8.23 15.28 5.28
CA ALA A 78 8.19 14.59 3.99
C ALA A 78 6.93 14.96 3.17
N ALA A 79 5.76 14.96 3.82
CA ALA A 79 4.52 15.33 3.17
C ALA A 79 4.51 16.79 2.69
N GLU A 80 5.03 17.73 3.50
CA GLU A 80 5.17 19.14 3.13
C GLU A 80 6.13 19.32 1.94
N ALA A 81 7.25 18.61 1.92
CA ALA A 81 8.19 18.65 0.80
C ALA A 81 7.55 18.13 -0.51
N ILE A 82 6.74 17.07 -0.44
CA ILE A 82 5.98 16.55 -1.58
C ILE A 82 4.96 17.60 -2.07
N LEU A 83 4.18 18.17 -1.15
CA LEU A 83 3.20 19.21 -1.48
C LEU A 83 3.86 20.45 -2.06
N LYS A 84 5.02 20.85 -1.54
CA LYS A 84 5.81 21.98 -2.08
C LYS A 84 6.25 21.72 -3.52
N LYS A 85 6.66 20.47 -3.83
CA LYS A 85 7.13 20.13 -5.18
C LYS A 85 6.00 20.05 -6.19
N TYR A 86 4.89 19.39 -5.82
CA TYR A 86 3.83 19.05 -6.79
C TYR A 86 2.57 19.92 -6.67
N GLY A 87 2.43 20.71 -5.62
CA GLY A 87 1.27 21.56 -5.34
C GLY A 87 0.05 20.79 -4.80
N LYS A 88 -0.02 19.48 -5.03
CA LYS A 88 -1.14 18.61 -4.63
C LYS A 88 -0.72 17.16 -4.48
N VAL A 89 -1.62 16.36 -3.91
CA VAL A 89 -1.58 14.90 -3.93
C VAL A 89 -3.00 14.42 -4.23
N ASP A 90 -3.16 13.66 -5.30
CA ASP A 90 -4.44 13.10 -5.75
C ASP A 90 -4.61 11.64 -5.29
N ILE A 91 -3.51 10.88 -5.24
CA ILE A 91 -3.49 9.44 -4.98
C ILE A 91 -2.51 9.15 -3.84
N LEU A 92 -2.92 8.34 -2.87
CA LEU A 92 -2.04 7.84 -1.79
C LEU A 92 -2.10 6.33 -1.74
N VAL A 93 -0.94 5.67 -1.91
CA VAL A 93 -0.77 4.25 -1.69
C VAL A 93 0.00 4.05 -0.39
N ASN A 94 -0.69 3.64 0.65
CA ASN A 94 -0.12 3.29 1.94
C ASN A 94 0.39 1.84 1.90
N ASN A 95 1.60 1.65 1.40
CA ASN A 95 2.21 0.33 1.23
C ASN A 95 3.30 0.02 2.28
N ALA A 96 3.93 1.02 2.88
CA ALA A 96 4.94 0.78 3.90
C ALA A 96 4.41 -0.11 5.03
N GLY A 97 5.14 -1.15 5.36
CA GLY A 97 4.73 -2.11 6.38
C GLY A 97 5.90 -2.92 6.92
N ALA A 98 5.66 -3.56 8.05
CA ALA A 98 6.58 -4.47 8.71
C ALA A 98 5.83 -5.68 9.24
N THR A 99 6.56 -6.79 9.46
CA THR A 99 6.05 -7.99 10.12
C THR A 99 7.02 -8.45 11.19
N TRP A 100 6.51 -9.23 12.12
CA TRP A 100 7.29 -9.92 13.14
C TRP A 100 6.60 -11.24 13.46
N GLY A 101 7.37 -12.34 13.52
CA GLY A 101 6.87 -13.67 13.83
C GLY A 101 7.36 -14.12 15.21
N ALA A 102 6.43 -14.48 16.09
CA ALA A 102 6.66 -15.13 17.38
C ALA A 102 5.38 -15.83 17.83
N PRO A 103 5.45 -16.87 18.71
CA PRO A 103 4.29 -17.33 19.46
C PRO A 103 3.59 -16.15 20.15
N ALA A 104 2.26 -16.19 20.27
CA ALA A 104 1.52 -15.04 20.80
C ALA A 104 1.88 -14.76 22.27
N GLU A 105 2.09 -15.81 23.06
CA GLU A 105 2.51 -15.77 24.46
C GLU A 105 3.91 -15.18 24.67
N ASP A 106 4.79 -15.31 23.66
CA ASP A 106 6.19 -14.84 23.71
C ASP A 106 6.42 -13.60 22.79
N HIS A 107 5.33 -12.96 22.30
CA HIS A 107 5.48 -11.85 21.37
C HIS A 107 6.07 -10.61 22.07
N PRO A 108 7.27 -10.11 21.66
CA PRO A 108 7.88 -8.94 22.27
C PRO A 108 7.00 -7.68 22.14
N LEU A 109 6.77 -6.95 23.24
CA LEU A 109 5.96 -5.74 23.21
C LEU A 109 6.57 -4.64 22.33
N GLU A 110 7.89 -4.54 22.28
CA GLU A 110 8.59 -3.59 21.40
C GLU A 110 8.32 -3.91 19.91
N ALA A 111 8.20 -5.20 19.56
CA ALA A 111 7.82 -5.60 18.21
C ALA A 111 6.35 -5.26 17.92
N TRP A 112 5.46 -5.46 18.90
CA TRP A 112 4.06 -5.05 18.83
C TRP A 112 3.96 -3.55 18.56
N ASP A 113 4.58 -2.71 19.39
CA ASP A 113 4.55 -1.25 19.29
C ASP A 113 5.10 -0.76 17.95
N LYS A 114 6.21 -1.37 17.50
CA LYS A 114 6.78 -1.08 16.18
C LYS A 114 5.80 -1.39 15.04
N LEU A 115 5.11 -2.53 15.09
CA LEU A 115 4.15 -2.89 14.05
C LEU A 115 2.94 -1.94 14.06
N VAL A 116 2.41 -1.62 15.21
CA VAL A 116 1.33 -0.63 15.35
C VAL A 116 1.78 0.73 14.81
N SER A 117 2.98 1.17 15.15
CA SER A 117 3.53 2.46 14.69
C SER A 117 3.66 2.51 13.17
N VAL A 118 4.20 1.46 12.55
CA VAL A 118 4.46 1.43 11.09
C VAL A 118 3.19 1.14 10.31
N ASN A 119 2.48 0.05 10.67
CA ASN A 119 1.40 -0.49 9.83
C ASN A 119 0.07 0.27 10.00
N LEU A 120 -0.12 0.98 11.12
CA LEU A 120 -1.41 1.62 11.43
C LEU A 120 -1.26 3.10 11.76
N SER A 121 -0.49 3.47 12.80
CA SER A 121 -0.44 4.86 13.27
C SER A 121 0.19 5.80 12.24
N GLY A 122 1.36 5.45 11.70
CA GLY A 122 2.06 6.28 10.72
C GLY A 122 1.28 6.41 9.41
N MET A 123 0.69 5.31 8.96
CA MET A 123 -0.22 5.31 7.81
C MET A 123 -1.38 6.30 8.02
N PHE A 124 -2.03 6.26 9.19
CA PHE A 124 -3.14 7.16 9.51
C PHE A 124 -2.69 8.63 9.54
N VAL A 125 -1.56 8.94 10.19
CA VAL A 125 -1.03 10.32 10.28
C VAL A 125 -0.75 10.91 8.89
N LEU A 126 -0.09 10.14 8.00
CA LEU A 126 0.16 10.61 6.63
C LEU A 126 -1.15 10.80 5.85
N THR A 127 -2.07 9.83 5.98
CA THR A 127 -3.38 9.88 5.33
C THR A 127 -4.17 11.11 5.76
N GLN A 128 -4.25 11.37 7.07
CA GLN A 128 -4.94 12.54 7.63
C GLN A 128 -4.34 13.85 7.12
N LEU A 129 -3.00 13.96 7.09
CA LEU A 129 -2.31 15.16 6.66
C LEU A 129 -2.59 15.45 5.17
N LEU A 130 -2.41 14.45 4.30
CA LEU A 130 -2.63 14.63 2.86
C LEU A 130 -4.12 14.84 2.52
N ALA A 131 -5.03 14.15 3.21
CA ALA A 131 -6.46 14.40 3.05
C ALA A 131 -6.82 15.84 3.41
N LYS A 132 -6.39 16.33 4.57
CA LYS A 132 -6.66 17.70 5.06
C LYS A 132 -6.05 18.77 4.17
N ARG A 133 -4.81 18.58 3.69
CA ARG A 133 -4.03 19.61 3.00
C ARG A 133 -4.26 19.63 1.48
N SER A 134 -4.71 18.52 0.89
CA SER A 134 -4.86 18.38 -0.55
C SER A 134 -6.22 17.81 -0.97
N MET A 135 -6.61 16.64 -0.54
CA MET A 135 -7.72 15.91 -1.13
C MET A 135 -9.10 16.51 -0.79
N ILE A 136 -9.32 16.87 0.49
CA ILE A 136 -10.60 17.49 0.93
C ILE A 136 -10.83 18.85 0.27
N PRO A 137 -9.85 19.79 0.23
CA PRO A 137 -10.02 21.04 -0.49
C PRO A 137 -10.26 20.87 -1.99
N ALA A 138 -9.59 19.87 -2.61
CA ALA A 138 -9.75 19.58 -4.03
C ALA A 138 -11.04 18.81 -4.36
N LYS A 139 -11.78 18.32 -3.37
CA LYS A 139 -12.92 17.40 -3.52
C LYS A 139 -12.60 16.19 -4.41
N TYR A 140 -11.38 15.69 -4.30
CA TYR A 140 -10.87 14.54 -5.03
C TYR A 140 -9.77 13.85 -4.23
N GLY A 141 -9.83 12.53 -4.16
CA GLY A 141 -8.78 11.71 -3.58
C GLY A 141 -9.00 10.23 -3.86
N ARG A 142 -7.90 9.49 -3.98
CA ARG A 142 -7.87 8.03 -4.11
C ARG A 142 -6.87 7.50 -3.10
N ILE A 143 -7.36 6.80 -2.08
CA ILE A 143 -6.53 6.25 -1.01
C ILE A 143 -6.59 4.74 -1.10
N ILE A 144 -5.43 4.10 -1.25
CA ILE A 144 -5.26 2.66 -1.36
C ILE A 144 -4.37 2.21 -0.21
N ASN A 145 -4.95 1.47 0.71
CA ASN A 145 -4.25 0.91 1.86
C ASN A 145 -3.82 -0.52 1.55
N ILE A 146 -2.53 -0.83 1.61
CA ILE A 146 -2.05 -2.19 1.43
C ILE A 146 -2.19 -2.93 2.75
N ALA A 147 -3.30 -3.68 2.85
CA ALA A 147 -3.55 -4.57 3.97
C ALA A 147 -2.80 -5.91 3.79
N SER A 148 -3.50 -7.00 3.77
CA SER A 148 -3.05 -8.39 3.55
C SER A 148 -4.28 -9.28 3.57
N VAL A 149 -4.21 -10.50 3.06
CA VAL A 149 -5.17 -11.57 3.42
C VAL A 149 -5.33 -11.68 4.94
N ASN A 150 -4.27 -11.38 5.68
CA ASN A 150 -4.27 -11.31 7.14
C ASN A 150 -5.02 -10.09 7.74
N GLY A 151 -5.67 -9.30 6.93
CA GLY A 151 -6.62 -8.29 7.35
C GLY A 151 -8.08 -8.74 7.26
N VAL A 152 -8.31 -9.94 6.69
CA VAL A 152 -9.65 -10.53 6.49
C VAL A 152 -9.76 -11.94 7.07
N GLN A 153 -8.64 -12.58 7.39
CA GLN A 153 -8.58 -13.89 8.03
C GLN A 153 -7.37 -14.02 8.96
N ALA A 154 -7.33 -15.07 9.78
CA ALA A 154 -6.16 -15.44 10.55
C ALA A 154 -5.13 -16.19 9.68
N ASN A 155 -3.88 -16.22 10.13
CA ASN A 155 -2.85 -17.07 9.56
C ASN A 155 -3.01 -18.54 9.96
N ASP A 156 -2.55 -19.42 9.11
CA ASP A 156 -2.23 -20.80 9.53
C ASP A 156 -0.99 -20.76 10.45
N PRO A 157 -1.12 -21.16 11.73
CA PRO A 157 0.00 -21.11 12.68
C PRO A 157 1.13 -22.09 12.36
N ARG A 158 0.90 -23.05 11.45
CA ARG A 158 1.93 -23.95 10.93
C ARG A 158 2.89 -23.24 10.00
N LEU A 159 2.40 -22.23 9.26
CA LEU A 159 3.18 -21.40 8.33
C LEU A 159 3.84 -20.22 9.05
N VAL A 160 3.03 -19.41 9.72
CA VAL A 160 3.52 -18.19 10.37
C VAL A 160 2.70 -17.83 11.63
N ARG A 161 3.36 -17.30 12.64
CA ARG A 161 2.76 -16.81 13.88
C ARG A 161 3.01 -15.33 14.01
N THR A 162 2.03 -14.49 13.68
CA THR A 162 2.20 -13.05 13.52
C THR A 162 1.03 -12.27 14.11
N ALA A 163 0.72 -12.47 15.40
CA ALA A 163 -0.44 -11.88 16.06
C ALA A 163 -0.55 -10.36 15.86
N ALA A 164 0.52 -9.61 16.12
CA ALA A 164 0.54 -8.15 15.97
C ALA A 164 0.32 -7.72 14.50
N TYR A 165 0.90 -8.45 13.54
CA TYR A 165 0.70 -8.15 12.12
C TYR A 165 -0.77 -8.35 11.72
N VAL A 166 -1.36 -9.48 12.09
CA VAL A 166 -2.79 -9.76 11.83
C VAL A 166 -3.67 -8.67 12.44
N ALA A 167 -3.44 -8.32 13.72
CA ALA A 167 -4.18 -7.26 14.39
C ALA A 167 -4.07 -5.92 13.65
N THR A 168 -2.85 -5.52 13.23
CA THR A 168 -2.67 -4.26 12.49
C THR A 168 -3.32 -4.29 11.12
N LYS A 169 -3.31 -5.41 10.40
CA LYS A 169 -3.91 -5.53 9.06
C LYS A 169 -5.44 -5.56 9.11
N HIS A 170 -6.06 -6.16 10.14
CA HIS A 170 -7.48 -6.00 10.43
C HIS A 170 -7.81 -4.53 10.76
N GLY A 171 -6.98 -3.87 11.56
CA GLY A 171 -7.10 -2.44 11.85
C GLY A 171 -7.08 -1.57 10.59
N VAL A 172 -6.21 -1.90 9.61
CA VAL A 172 -6.16 -1.21 8.30
C VAL A 172 -7.48 -1.36 7.55
N VAL A 173 -8.08 -2.56 7.52
CA VAL A 173 -9.37 -2.80 6.85
C VAL A 173 -10.50 -2.04 7.57
N GLY A 174 -10.52 -2.05 8.91
CA GLY A 174 -11.47 -1.27 9.70
C GLY A 174 -11.36 0.24 9.44
N LEU A 175 -10.12 0.76 9.46
CA LEU A 175 -9.84 2.17 9.17
C LEU A 175 -10.23 2.55 7.73
N THR A 176 -10.00 1.67 6.76
CA THR A 176 -10.41 1.86 5.36
C THR A 176 -11.90 2.12 5.25
N ARG A 177 -12.72 1.31 5.90
CA ARG A 177 -14.19 1.46 5.91
C ARG A 177 -14.64 2.76 6.57
N GLN A 178 -14.04 3.09 7.72
CA GLN A 178 -14.39 4.30 8.45
C GLN A 178 -14.06 5.56 7.66
N LEU A 179 -12.85 5.67 7.10
CA LEU A 179 -12.44 6.82 6.30
C LEU A 179 -13.23 6.93 4.99
N ALA A 180 -13.61 5.81 4.37
CA ALA A 180 -14.50 5.80 3.21
C ALA A 180 -15.87 6.42 3.54
N ALA A 181 -16.47 6.05 4.68
CA ALA A 181 -17.73 6.59 5.13
C ALA A 181 -17.67 8.10 5.44
N GLU A 182 -16.60 8.55 6.10
CA GLU A 182 -16.43 9.96 6.46
C GLU A 182 -16.14 10.86 5.25
N TRP A 183 -15.29 10.38 4.32
CA TRP A 183 -14.72 11.23 3.28
C TRP A 183 -15.36 11.07 1.90
N GLY A 184 -16.28 10.11 1.73
CA GLY A 184 -17.00 9.92 0.47
C GLY A 184 -17.69 11.20 -0.01
N ARG A 185 -18.31 11.97 0.90
CA ARG A 185 -18.92 13.28 0.59
C ARG A 185 -17.94 14.34 0.07
N HIS A 186 -16.65 14.13 0.24
CA HIS A 186 -15.58 14.99 -0.27
C HIS A 186 -15.00 14.50 -1.61
N GLY A 187 -15.63 13.51 -2.27
CA GLY A 187 -15.14 12.93 -3.52
C GLY A 187 -13.89 12.04 -3.34
N ILE A 188 -13.64 11.57 -2.11
CA ILE A 188 -12.50 10.72 -1.79
C ILE A 188 -12.97 9.28 -1.67
N THR A 189 -12.31 8.36 -2.38
CA THR A 189 -12.48 6.92 -2.16
C THR A 189 -11.33 6.38 -1.33
N VAL A 190 -11.64 5.45 -0.42
CA VAL A 190 -10.65 4.78 0.42
C VAL A 190 -10.90 3.29 0.32
N ASN A 191 -9.92 2.53 -0.21
CA ASN A 191 -10.01 1.10 -0.38
C ASN A 191 -8.76 0.40 0.16
N ALA A 192 -8.86 -0.89 0.46
CA ALA A 192 -7.72 -1.72 0.78
C ALA A 192 -7.48 -2.74 -0.35
N ILE A 193 -6.22 -3.01 -0.66
CA ILE A 193 -5.80 -4.22 -1.36
C ILE A 193 -5.27 -5.18 -0.31
N CYS A 194 -5.67 -6.44 -0.38
CA CYS A 194 -5.30 -7.50 0.53
C CYS A 194 -4.50 -8.57 -0.24
N PRO A 195 -3.17 -8.39 -0.43
CA PRO A 195 -2.35 -9.37 -1.12
C PRO A 195 -2.23 -10.67 -0.33
N GLY A 196 -2.18 -11.79 -1.06
CA GLY A 196 -1.71 -13.08 -0.55
C GLY A 196 -0.19 -13.16 -0.49
N PHE A 197 0.38 -14.32 -0.80
CA PHE A 197 1.82 -14.48 -0.87
C PHE A 197 2.39 -13.95 -2.18
N PHE A 198 3.28 -12.97 -2.05
CA PHE A 198 4.06 -12.37 -3.13
C PHE A 198 5.55 -12.44 -2.77
N PRO A 199 6.46 -12.69 -3.73
CA PRO A 199 7.89 -12.63 -3.49
C PRO A 199 8.31 -11.23 -3.04
N SER A 200 8.91 -11.17 -1.86
CA SER A 200 9.40 -9.91 -1.28
C SER A 200 10.46 -10.19 -0.21
N LYS A 201 11.14 -9.16 0.25
CA LYS A 201 12.05 -9.32 1.40
C LYS A 201 11.31 -9.82 2.64
N MET A 202 10.04 -9.45 2.82
CA MET A 202 9.21 -9.83 3.95
C MET A 202 8.84 -11.32 3.92
N THR A 203 8.55 -11.86 2.75
CA THR A 203 8.07 -13.24 2.56
C THR A 203 9.17 -14.23 2.21
N LYS A 204 10.43 -13.76 1.98
CA LYS A 204 11.55 -14.58 1.50
C LYS A 204 11.78 -15.83 2.36
N ALA A 205 11.75 -15.69 3.67
CA ALA A 205 12.01 -16.84 4.58
C ALA A 205 10.87 -17.88 4.49
N THR A 206 9.61 -17.45 4.51
CA THR A 206 8.44 -18.32 4.40
C THR A 206 8.38 -19.00 3.04
N LEU A 207 8.53 -18.25 1.96
CA LEU A 207 8.54 -18.81 0.61
C LEU A 207 9.75 -19.74 0.37
N GLY A 208 10.90 -19.46 0.99
CA GLY A 208 12.06 -20.34 0.91
C GLY A 208 11.86 -21.70 1.59
N LYS A 209 10.99 -21.78 2.61
CA LYS A 209 10.73 -22.98 3.37
C LYS A 209 9.47 -23.73 2.90
N ASP A 210 8.38 -23.00 2.66
CA ASP A 210 7.03 -23.55 2.54
C ASP A 210 6.39 -23.29 1.16
N LEU A 211 7.20 -22.97 0.13
CA LEU A 211 6.69 -22.54 -1.19
C LEU A 211 5.71 -23.54 -1.79
N GLN A 212 6.04 -24.85 -1.79
CA GLN A 212 5.18 -25.84 -2.42
C GLN A 212 3.84 -25.96 -1.69
N MET A 213 3.84 -25.94 -0.36
CA MET A 213 2.60 -25.96 0.44
C MET A 213 1.71 -24.73 0.13
N ILE A 214 2.32 -23.55 -0.04
CA ILE A 214 1.61 -22.33 -0.38
C ILE A 214 1.02 -22.43 -1.79
N ILE A 215 1.76 -22.95 -2.76
CA ILE A 215 1.29 -23.16 -4.13
C ILE A 215 0.13 -24.15 -4.14
N ASP A 216 0.26 -25.29 -3.45
CA ASP A 216 -0.76 -26.35 -3.40
C ASP A 216 -2.07 -25.87 -2.72
N SER A 217 -1.96 -24.91 -1.78
CA SER A 217 -3.11 -24.28 -1.13
C SER A 217 -3.64 -23.03 -1.86
N THR A 218 -3.11 -22.70 -3.04
CA THR A 218 -3.57 -21.57 -3.83
C THR A 218 -4.31 -22.07 -5.08
N PRO A 219 -5.62 -21.79 -5.26
CA PRO A 219 -6.39 -22.29 -6.40
C PRO A 219 -5.79 -22.00 -7.79
N THR A 220 -5.12 -20.83 -7.96
CA THR A 220 -4.43 -20.53 -9.21
C THR A 220 -3.11 -21.28 -9.41
N GLY A 221 -2.68 -22.12 -8.44
CA GLY A 221 -1.48 -22.94 -8.52
C GLY A 221 -0.16 -22.14 -8.52
N ARG A 222 -0.15 -20.91 -8.03
CA ARG A 222 1.05 -20.08 -7.96
C ARG A 222 0.96 -19.00 -6.88
N VAL A 223 2.09 -18.49 -6.46
CA VAL A 223 2.17 -17.21 -5.71
C VAL A 223 2.00 -16.02 -6.66
N GLY A 224 1.74 -14.85 -6.11
CA GLY A 224 1.66 -13.61 -6.89
C GLY A 224 3.01 -13.25 -7.54
N ASN A 225 2.96 -12.42 -8.57
CA ASN A 225 4.13 -11.92 -9.29
C ASN A 225 4.13 -10.39 -9.38
N ASP A 226 5.06 -9.82 -10.14
CA ASP A 226 5.28 -8.38 -10.24
C ASP A 226 4.14 -7.62 -10.96
N GLU A 227 3.24 -8.33 -11.64
CA GLU A 227 2.14 -7.75 -12.42
C GLU A 227 0.78 -7.81 -11.71
N ASP A 228 0.59 -8.76 -10.80
CA ASP A 228 -0.74 -9.11 -10.28
C ASP A 228 -1.43 -7.99 -9.45
N LEU A 229 -0.67 -7.05 -8.89
CA LEU A 229 -1.23 -5.90 -8.16
C LEU A 229 -1.43 -4.65 -9.03
N LYS A 230 -0.80 -4.57 -10.22
CA LYS A 230 -0.83 -3.37 -11.06
C LYS A 230 -2.24 -2.99 -11.47
N GLY A 231 -3.00 -3.95 -12.03
CA GLY A 231 -4.37 -3.72 -12.48
C GLY A 231 -5.32 -3.26 -11.36
N ALA A 232 -5.26 -3.92 -10.20
CA ALA A 232 -6.06 -3.54 -9.03
C ALA A 232 -5.70 -2.12 -8.53
N THR A 233 -4.40 -1.79 -8.53
CA THR A 233 -3.92 -0.46 -8.12
C THR A 233 -4.44 0.63 -9.06
N VAL A 234 -4.32 0.44 -10.37
CA VAL A 234 -4.79 1.41 -11.37
C VAL A 234 -6.31 1.56 -11.32
N LEU A 235 -7.06 0.47 -11.16
CA LEU A 235 -8.52 0.52 -10.99
C LEU A 235 -8.90 1.43 -9.81
N LEU A 236 -8.33 1.19 -8.64
CA LEU A 236 -8.68 1.93 -7.41
C LEU A 236 -8.11 3.36 -7.38
N ALA A 237 -7.06 3.64 -8.15
CA ALA A 237 -6.43 4.95 -8.24
C ALA A 237 -7.09 5.89 -9.26
N SER A 238 -7.89 5.36 -10.17
CA SER A 238 -8.43 6.08 -11.33
C SER A 238 -9.93 6.39 -11.20
N ASP A 239 -10.48 7.05 -12.20
CA ASP A 239 -11.92 7.31 -12.29
C ASP A 239 -12.72 6.05 -12.61
N ALA A 240 -12.07 4.96 -13.09
CA ALA A 240 -12.69 3.64 -13.21
C ALA A 240 -13.17 3.09 -11.86
N GLY A 241 -12.48 3.44 -10.76
CA GLY A 241 -12.84 3.09 -9.39
C GLY A 241 -13.65 4.15 -8.63
N ALA A 242 -14.16 5.19 -9.29
CA ALA A 242 -14.80 6.35 -8.63
C ALA A 242 -16.01 6.00 -7.74
N HIS A 243 -16.66 4.86 -7.99
CA HIS A 243 -17.80 4.37 -7.18
C HIS A 243 -17.44 3.15 -6.31
N ILE A 244 -16.15 2.85 -6.19
CA ILE A 244 -15.63 1.77 -5.32
C ILE A 244 -14.99 2.44 -4.09
N THR A 245 -15.59 2.26 -2.92
CA THR A 245 -15.05 2.78 -1.66
C THR A 245 -15.39 1.87 -0.48
N GLY A 246 -14.54 1.83 0.52
CA GLY A 246 -14.68 0.99 1.72
C GLY A 246 -14.40 -0.49 1.48
N GLN A 247 -13.90 -0.88 0.31
CA GLN A 247 -13.70 -2.28 -0.06
C GLN A 247 -12.33 -2.81 0.38
N ALA A 248 -12.29 -4.10 0.69
CA ALA A 248 -11.07 -4.87 0.90
C ALA A 248 -10.96 -5.87 -0.27
N LEU A 249 -10.22 -5.47 -1.30
CA LEU A 249 -10.02 -6.28 -2.50
C LEU A 249 -8.91 -7.31 -2.25
N VAL A 250 -9.27 -8.57 -2.17
CA VAL A 250 -8.33 -9.67 -2.01
C VAL A 250 -7.68 -9.99 -3.35
N VAL A 251 -6.35 -10.10 -3.37
CA VAL A 251 -5.55 -10.48 -4.55
C VAL A 251 -4.56 -11.56 -4.13
N ASP A 252 -5.00 -12.80 -4.14
CA ASP A 252 -4.31 -13.92 -3.49
C ASP A 252 -4.37 -15.25 -4.25
N GLY A 253 -4.85 -15.22 -5.50
CA GLY A 253 -5.04 -16.43 -6.30
C GLY A 253 -6.13 -17.37 -5.77
N GLY A 254 -7.00 -16.88 -4.88
CA GLY A 254 -8.10 -17.65 -4.29
C GLY A 254 -7.75 -18.36 -2.97
N ALA A 255 -6.57 -18.12 -2.41
CA ALA A 255 -6.12 -18.83 -1.20
C ALA A 255 -7.02 -18.61 0.04
N THR A 256 -7.82 -17.54 0.08
CA THR A 256 -8.71 -17.24 1.21
C THR A 256 -10.13 -17.79 1.07
N ILE A 257 -10.48 -18.45 -0.03
CA ILE A 257 -11.85 -18.96 -0.26
C ILE A 257 -11.96 -20.48 -0.13
N ILE A 258 -10.87 -21.16 0.21
CA ILE A 258 -10.80 -22.61 0.44
C ILE A 258 -10.28 -22.94 1.84
#